data_312ed51e5912f52983eb85689bb1601d
#
_entry.id   312ed51e5912f52983eb85689bb1601d
#
_cell.length_a   1.000
_cell.length_b   1.000
_cell.length_c   1.000
_cell.angle_alpha   90.00
_cell.angle_beta   90.00
_cell.angle_gamma   90.00
#
_symmetry.space_group_name_H-M   'P 1'
#
loop_
_entity.id
_entity.type
_entity.pdbx_description
1 polymer ?
#
loop_
_entity_poly.entity_id
_entity_poly.type
_entity_poly.pdbx_seq_one_letter_code
_entity_poly.pdbx_strand_id
1 'polypeptide(L)'
;MTEKDYLKQIDYVIESGPYTDSWQSLCKHKTPEWYKNAKFGIFIHWGIYSVPAFGNEWYSREMYDKSKPAYRHHREKYGNQKGFGYKDFIPMFKAENFNPEKWAELFKNSGAKYVMPVAEHHDGFAMYNTEFNRWNSVNMGPERDVLGELKTAVENVGLALCASNHRAEHYFFMNMGRTFDSDVCDERYADFYGPAYYCRELSSDKMGVTASNCRSVPPTEDFLKDWLVRICELIDKYKPKVVYFDWWIHNRAFKPYLKKFAAYYYNRAAEWGTEVTINYKLQAFAPGSATFDVERGALTDISPVPWQTCTSIAKNSWGYTENNKFKSAYHVICDLIDIVSKNGVMLLNVGPKPDGTITDEETAVLNEIGDWLKTNGEGIYDTVPWKTFGEGKVNTKDGSFKDNKTKKYTEKDFRFTYKDGAVYVFQMKPTHDGVIRIKNFKKITQDAIVYSVKLLGNHSPIIISRTEKYMELKLMEIPQTTLPLCFKIVLE
;
A
#
# COMPACT_ATOMS: atom_id res chain seq x y z
N MET A 1 16.86 -1.47 -26.48
CA MET A 1 16.09 -0.36 -27.15
C MET A 1 16.58 0.96 -26.57
N THR A 2 16.72 2.04 -27.37
CA THR A 2 17.11 3.35 -26.79
C THR A 2 15.92 4.01 -26.10
N GLU A 3 16.18 4.90 -25.12
CA GLU A 3 15.13 5.71 -24.48
C GLU A 3 14.26 6.46 -25.50
N LYS A 4 14.90 7.06 -26.51
CA LYS A 4 14.21 7.76 -27.61
C LYS A 4 13.26 6.86 -28.40
N ASP A 5 13.66 5.61 -28.65
CA ASP A 5 12.81 4.67 -29.40
C ASP A 5 11.65 4.19 -28.53
N TYR A 6 11.89 4.04 -27.22
CA TYR A 6 10.84 3.68 -26.28
C TYR A 6 9.79 4.79 -26.13
N LEU A 7 10.21 6.06 -26.11
CA LEU A 7 9.30 7.21 -26.10
C LEU A 7 8.39 7.23 -27.35
N LYS A 8 8.94 6.90 -28.54
CA LYS A 8 8.12 6.78 -29.76
C LYS A 8 7.12 5.62 -29.66
N GLN A 9 7.52 4.50 -29.06
CA GLN A 9 6.61 3.38 -28.81
C GLN A 9 5.47 3.79 -27.87
N ILE A 10 5.78 4.55 -26.81
CA ILE A 10 4.76 5.08 -25.90
C ILE A 10 3.75 5.95 -26.65
N ASP A 11 4.23 6.90 -27.45
CA ASP A 11 3.35 7.78 -28.25
C ASP A 11 2.50 6.95 -29.23
N TYR A 12 3.08 5.97 -29.93
CA TYR A 12 2.35 5.08 -30.83
C TYR A 12 1.23 4.30 -30.14
N VAL A 13 1.48 3.72 -28.97
CA VAL A 13 0.47 2.98 -28.20
C VAL A 13 -0.66 3.91 -27.73
N ILE A 14 -0.34 5.16 -27.36
CA ILE A 14 -1.35 6.15 -26.98
C ILE A 14 -2.22 6.56 -28.17
N GLU A 15 -1.61 6.76 -29.34
CA GLU A 15 -2.33 7.14 -30.57
C GLU A 15 -3.21 6.01 -31.11
N SER A 16 -2.79 4.76 -30.93
CA SER A 16 -3.47 3.58 -31.48
C SER A 16 -4.55 3.00 -30.55
N GLY A 17 -4.52 3.33 -29.27
CA GLY A 17 -5.38 2.70 -28.27
C GLY A 17 -6.68 3.46 -27.97
N PRO A 18 -7.58 2.87 -27.17
CA PRO A 18 -8.86 3.49 -26.81
C PRO A 18 -8.74 4.68 -25.84
N TYR A 19 -7.62 4.84 -25.14
CA TYR A 19 -7.39 5.94 -24.19
C TYR A 19 -6.35 6.91 -24.74
N THR A 20 -6.67 8.20 -24.71
CA THR A 20 -5.73 9.29 -25.01
C THR A 20 -5.20 9.91 -23.72
N ASP A 21 -4.12 10.68 -23.81
CA ASP A 21 -3.48 11.39 -22.69
C ASP A 21 -4.25 12.66 -22.24
N SER A 22 -5.57 12.56 -22.24
CA SER A 22 -6.48 13.61 -21.77
C SER A 22 -7.29 13.12 -20.56
N TRP A 23 -7.53 14.00 -19.59
CA TRP A 23 -8.37 13.64 -18.44
C TRP A 23 -9.77 13.20 -18.84
N GLN A 24 -10.33 13.81 -19.90
CA GLN A 24 -11.64 13.42 -20.41
C GLN A 24 -11.67 11.95 -20.87
N SER A 25 -10.62 11.49 -21.54
CA SER A 25 -10.49 10.10 -21.95
C SER A 25 -10.22 9.18 -20.76
N LEU A 26 -9.27 9.56 -19.89
CA LEU A 26 -8.84 8.75 -18.74
C LEU A 26 -9.94 8.56 -17.69
N CYS A 27 -10.84 9.54 -17.49
CA CYS A 27 -11.99 9.40 -16.59
C CYS A 27 -13.08 8.42 -17.09
N LYS A 28 -12.95 7.87 -18.31
CA LYS A 28 -13.80 6.74 -18.76
C LYS A 28 -13.36 5.41 -18.16
N HIS A 29 -12.12 5.34 -17.66
CA HIS A 29 -11.60 4.17 -16.95
C HIS A 29 -12.39 3.94 -15.67
N LYS A 30 -12.64 2.68 -15.35
CA LYS A 30 -13.33 2.29 -14.11
C LYS A 30 -12.39 1.45 -13.25
N THR A 31 -12.41 1.69 -11.94
CA THR A 31 -11.74 0.80 -11.00
C THR A 31 -12.27 -0.63 -11.19
N PRO A 32 -11.40 -1.61 -11.47
CA PRO A 32 -11.80 -2.99 -11.76
C PRO A 32 -12.62 -3.64 -10.64
N GLU A 33 -13.59 -4.47 -11.01
CA GLU A 33 -14.40 -5.20 -10.03
C GLU A 33 -13.55 -6.15 -9.19
N TRP A 34 -12.61 -6.87 -9.83
CA TRP A 34 -11.70 -7.76 -9.10
C TRP A 34 -10.96 -7.04 -7.98
N TYR A 35 -10.52 -5.78 -8.22
CA TYR A 35 -9.78 -4.99 -7.23
C TYR A 35 -10.69 -4.50 -6.09
N LYS A 36 -11.89 -4.01 -6.41
CA LYS A 36 -12.90 -3.61 -5.42
C LYS A 36 -13.30 -4.78 -4.52
N ASN A 37 -13.36 -5.98 -5.09
CA ASN A 37 -13.77 -7.20 -4.42
C ASN A 37 -12.64 -7.88 -3.62
N ALA A 38 -11.40 -7.64 -4.00
CA ALA A 38 -10.21 -8.16 -3.33
C ALA A 38 -10.09 -7.73 -1.86
N LYS A 39 -10.47 -6.50 -1.52
CA LYS A 39 -10.51 -5.89 -0.18
C LYS A 39 -9.19 -5.86 0.58
N PHE A 40 -8.28 -6.81 0.38
CA PHE A 40 -7.06 -6.97 1.13
C PHE A 40 -5.89 -7.40 0.24
N GLY A 41 -4.78 -6.69 0.32
CA GLY A 41 -3.51 -7.00 -0.34
C GLY A 41 -2.31 -6.76 0.55
N ILE A 42 -1.16 -7.29 0.14
CA ILE A 42 0.12 -7.13 0.83
C ILE A 42 1.00 -6.14 0.08
N PHE A 43 1.53 -5.15 0.80
CA PHE A 43 2.57 -4.24 0.36
C PHE A 43 3.93 -4.75 0.86
N ILE A 44 5.01 -4.54 0.10
CA ILE A 44 6.34 -4.98 0.53
C ILE A 44 7.32 -3.83 0.35
N HIS A 45 7.82 -3.28 1.46
CA HIS A 45 8.93 -2.34 1.44
C HIS A 45 10.23 -3.07 1.74
N TRP A 46 10.94 -3.46 0.68
CA TRP A 46 12.18 -4.19 0.75
C TRP A 46 13.19 -3.66 -0.26
N GLY A 47 14.42 -3.42 0.17
CA GLY A 47 15.47 -2.85 -0.65
C GLY A 47 16.74 -2.58 0.17
N ILE A 48 17.69 -1.85 -0.41
CA ILE A 48 18.99 -1.53 0.19
C ILE A 48 18.85 -0.89 1.57
N TYR A 49 17.82 -0.06 1.79
CA TYR A 49 17.54 0.61 3.08
C TYR A 49 17.29 -0.37 4.24
N SER A 50 17.03 -1.64 3.97
CA SER A 50 16.93 -2.67 5.01
C SER A 50 18.29 -3.09 5.58
N VAL A 51 19.41 -2.83 4.85
CA VAL A 51 20.76 -3.21 5.28
C VAL A 51 21.22 -2.45 6.51
N PRO A 52 21.17 -1.10 6.55
CA PRO A 52 21.54 -0.36 7.76
C PRO A 52 20.56 -0.59 8.91
N ALA A 53 19.32 -0.99 8.63
CA ALA A 53 18.28 -1.36 9.60
C ALA A 53 18.04 -0.35 10.73
N PHE A 54 18.20 0.95 10.42
CA PHE A 54 18.16 2.03 11.40
C PHE A 54 17.19 3.15 10.99
N GLY A 55 16.39 3.61 11.93
CA GLY A 55 15.45 4.72 11.72
C GLY A 55 14.21 4.29 10.94
N ASN A 56 14.30 4.38 9.62
CA ASN A 56 13.23 3.99 8.70
C ASN A 56 13.78 3.80 7.26
N GLU A 57 12.90 3.57 6.30
CA GLU A 57 13.22 3.40 4.87
C GLU A 57 13.83 4.65 4.21
N TRP A 58 13.79 5.80 4.87
CA TRP A 58 14.42 7.03 4.43
C TRP A 58 15.90 7.15 4.84
N TYR A 59 16.50 6.08 5.35
CA TYR A 59 17.91 6.08 5.74
C TYR A 59 18.84 6.61 4.65
N SER A 60 18.60 6.27 3.39
CA SER A 60 19.36 6.73 2.22
C SER A 60 19.40 8.27 2.09
N ARG A 61 18.33 8.97 2.51
CA ARG A 61 18.27 10.44 2.59
C ARG A 61 18.88 10.94 3.90
N GLU A 62 18.43 10.37 5.02
CA GLU A 62 18.71 10.88 6.35
C GLU A 62 20.18 10.69 6.75
N MET A 63 20.90 9.70 6.19
CA MET A 63 22.32 9.52 6.42
C MET A 63 23.18 10.67 5.88
N TYR A 64 22.66 11.50 4.97
CA TYR A 64 23.32 12.70 4.45
C TYR A 64 22.87 13.99 5.14
N ASP A 65 21.85 13.95 5.98
CA ASP A 65 21.34 15.14 6.69
C ASP A 65 21.96 15.21 8.10
N LYS A 66 22.88 16.19 8.31
CA LYS A 66 23.59 16.41 9.58
C LYS A 66 22.65 16.61 10.80
N SER A 67 21.40 17.00 10.57
CA SER A 67 20.40 17.20 11.63
C SER A 67 19.77 15.89 12.11
N LYS A 68 19.92 14.78 11.37
CA LYS A 68 19.23 13.51 11.59
C LYS A 68 20.03 12.52 12.43
N PRO A 69 19.38 11.67 13.23
CA PRO A 69 20.05 10.58 13.94
C PRO A 69 20.80 9.62 12.99
N ALA A 70 20.24 9.34 11.81
CA ALA A 70 20.83 8.45 10.83
C ALA A 70 22.21 8.95 10.33
N TYR A 71 22.44 10.27 10.26
CA TYR A 71 23.76 10.82 9.92
C TYR A 71 24.81 10.46 10.97
N ARG A 72 24.49 10.59 12.26
CA ARG A 72 25.42 10.23 13.35
C ARG A 72 25.66 8.72 13.39
N HIS A 73 24.61 7.92 13.35
CA HIS A 73 24.67 6.47 13.29
C HIS A 73 25.57 6.01 12.13
N HIS A 74 25.41 6.60 10.94
CA HIS A 74 26.20 6.25 9.78
C HIS A 74 27.68 6.51 10.02
N ARG A 75 28.02 7.70 10.54
CA ARG A 75 29.42 8.07 10.80
C ARG A 75 30.07 7.22 11.87
N GLU A 76 29.33 6.81 12.87
CA GLU A 76 29.83 5.96 13.97
C GLU A 76 30.06 4.52 13.51
N LYS A 77 29.16 3.99 12.69
CA LYS A 77 29.17 2.56 12.30
C LYS A 77 29.94 2.30 11.00
N TYR A 78 29.88 3.21 10.02
CA TYR A 78 30.41 3.00 8.67
C TYR A 78 31.46 4.03 8.24
N GLY A 79 31.66 5.08 9.01
CA GLY A 79 32.61 6.15 8.70
C GLY A 79 31.97 7.33 7.95
N ASN A 80 32.81 8.11 7.23
CA ASN A 80 32.31 9.27 6.51
C ASN A 80 31.65 8.86 5.17
N GLN A 81 30.66 9.66 4.73
CA GLN A 81 29.85 9.40 3.55
C GLN A 81 30.62 9.56 2.21
N LYS A 82 31.86 10.02 2.23
CA LYS A 82 32.73 10.01 1.05
C LYS A 82 33.43 8.65 0.88
N GLY A 83 33.84 8.03 1.99
CA GLY A 83 34.52 6.73 2.01
C GLY A 83 33.55 5.56 1.95
N PHE A 84 32.39 5.68 2.60
CA PHE A 84 31.31 4.72 2.57
C PHE A 84 29.97 5.47 2.44
N GLY A 85 29.40 5.47 1.25
CA GLY A 85 28.13 6.11 0.97
C GLY A 85 26.99 5.10 0.83
N TYR A 86 25.81 5.58 0.41
CA TYR A 86 24.64 4.69 0.33
C TYR A 86 24.81 3.55 -0.70
N LYS A 87 25.46 3.80 -1.83
CA LYS A 87 25.78 2.78 -2.84
C LYS A 87 26.57 1.58 -2.29
N ASP A 88 27.36 1.81 -1.23
CA ASP A 88 28.23 0.79 -0.65
C ASP A 88 27.46 -0.25 0.18
N PHE A 89 26.18 -0.01 0.46
CA PHE A 89 25.26 -1.00 1.02
C PHE A 89 24.76 -2.02 -0.03
N ILE A 90 24.86 -1.70 -1.35
CA ILE A 90 24.36 -2.60 -2.40
C ILE A 90 24.98 -4.00 -2.32
N PRO A 91 26.31 -4.17 -2.22
CA PRO A 91 26.91 -5.50 -2.10
C PRO A 91 26.54 -6.26 -0.82
N MET A 92 26.01 -5.55 0.19
CA MET A 92 25.57 -6.14 1.47
C MET A 92 24.11 -6.60 1.41
N PHE A 93 23.35 -6.14 0.44
CA PHE A 93 21.98 -6.56 0.17
C PHE A 93 21.99 -7.83 -0.67
N LYS A 94 22.11 -8.99 -0.06
CA LYS A 94 22.34 -10.27 -0.75
C LYS A 94 21.09 -11.11 -0.97
N ALA A 95 20.04 -10.89 -0.17
CA ALA A 95 18.79 -11.63 -0.28
C ALA A 95 18.97 -13.16 -0.23
N GLU A 96 19.97 -13.66 0.50
CA GLU A 96 20.38 -15.08 0.52
C GLU A 96 19.30 -16.04 1.02
N ASN A 97 18.35 -15.56 1.79
CA ASN A 97 17.21 -16.31 2.31
C ASN A 97 15.88 -15.97 1.59
N PHE A 98 15.93 -15.14 0.54
CA PHE A 98 14.74 -14.81 -0.22
C PHE A 98 14.18 -16.03 -0.93
N ASN A 99 12.99 -16.44 -0.54
CA ASN A 99 12.24 -17.52 -1.14
C ASN A 99 10.85 -17.01 -1.53
N PRO A 100 10.63 -16.69 -2.82
CA PRO A 100 9.40 -16.07 -3.30
C PRO A 100 8.18 -16.99 -3.14
N GLU A 101 8.35 -18.33 -3.20
CA GLU A 101 7.28 -19.31 -3.00
C GLU A 101 6.78 -19.28 -1.56
N LYS A 102 7.68 -19.24 -0.58
CA LYS A 102 7.31 -19.14 0.85
C LYS A 102 6.61 -17.81 1.14
N TRP A 103 7.06 -16.72 0.51
CA TRP A 103 6.38 -15.44 0.64
C TRP A 103 4.97 -15.52 0.05
N ALA A 104 4.82 -16.04 -1.15
CA ALA A 104 3.54 -16.18 -1.83
C ALA A 104 2.55 -17.04 -1.01
N GLU A 105 3.00 -18.16 -0.44
CA GLU A 105 2.19 -19.00 0.45
C GLU A 105 1.76 -18.26 1.73
N LEU A 106 2.68 -17.55 2.40
CA LEU A 106 2.37 -16.74 3.58
C LEU A 106 1.31 -15.68 3.26
N PHE A 107 1.47 -14.96 2.16
CA PHE A 107 0.53 -13.93 1.75
C PHE A 107 -0.84 -14.50 1.36
N LYS A 108 -0.89 -15.61 0.65
CA LYS A 108 -2.13 -16.33 0.37
C LYS A 108 -2.83 -16.77 1.65
N ASN A 109 -2.06 -17.37 2.57
CA ASN A 109 -2.58 -17.87 3.85
C ASN A 109 -3.09 -16.73 4.76
N SER A 110 -2.52 -15.53 4.66
CA SER A 110 -3.03 -14.34 5.34
C SER A 110 -4.40 -13.86 4.83
N GLY A 111 -4.85 -14.41 3.70
CA GLY A 111 -6.12 -14.03 3.03
C GLY A 111 -5.96 -12.93 1.98
N ALA A 112 -4.76 -12.43 1.72
CA ALA A 112 -4.53 -11.43 0.67
C ALA A 112 -4.97 -11.95 -0.70
N LYS A 113 -5.35 -11.02 -1.59
CA LYS A 113 -5.75 -11.30 -2.98
C LYS A 113 -4.77 -10.76 -4.00
N TYR A 114 -3.89 -9.87 -3.59
CA TYR A 114 -2.84 -9.32 -4.43
C TYR A 114 -1.60 -8.94 -3.60
N VAL A 115 -0.46 -8.85 -4.27
CA VAL A 115 0.84 -8.50 -3.67
C VAL A 115 1.45 -7.37 -4.46
N MET A 116 1.93 -6.36 -3.77
CA MET A 116 2.48 -5.13 -4.33
C MET A 116 3.89 -4.87 -3.75
N PRO A 117 4.95 -5.40 -4.34
CA PRO A 117 6.31 -5.02 -3.97
C PRO A 117 6.62 -3.59 -4.45
N VAL A 118 7.49 -2.90 -3.72
CA VAL A 118 8.14 -1.67 -4.20
C VAL A 118 9.17 -2.07 -5.25
N ALA A 119 8.88 -1.76 -6.52
CA ALA A 119 9.78 -2.07 -7.63
C ALA A 119 10.98 -1.12 -7.70
N GLU A 120 10.79 0.14 -7.33
CA GLU A 120 11.85 1.15 -7.20
C GLU A 120 11.45 2.17 -6.13
N HIS A 121 12.27 2.28 -5.07
CA HIS A 121 12.05 3.25 -4.00
C HIS A 121 12.68 4.62 -4.34
N HIS A 122 12.62 5.58 -3.43
CA HIS A 122 13.22 6.92 -3.58
C HIS A 122 14.73 6.90 -3.80
N ASP A 123 15.41 5.82 -3.39
CA ASP A 123 16.86 5.64 -3.53
C ASP A 123 17.31 5.35 -4.98
N GLY A 124 16.36 5.04 -5.88
CA GLY A 124 16.63 4.82 -7.29
C GLY A 124 17.19 3.45 -7.66
N PHE A 125 17.27 2.51 -6.69
CA PHE A 125 17.65 1.13 -6.96
C PHE A 125 16.44 0.31 -7.43
N ALA A 126 16.53 -0.27 -8.63
CA ALA A 126 15.44 -1.06 -9.18
C ALA A 126 15.51 -2.52 -8.70
N MET A 127 14.42 -3.03 -8.13
CA MET A 127 14.29 -4.42 -7.67
C MET A 127 13.85 -5.37 -8.80
N TYR A 128 14.12 -5.00 -10.06
CA TYR A 128 13.70 -5.72 -11.25
C TYR A 128 14.71 -5.54 -12.40
N ASN A 129 14.61 -6.39 -13.40
CA ASN A 129 15.43 -6.34 -14.60
C ASN A 129 15.03 -5.15 -15.49
N THR A 130 15.85 -4.09 -15.52
CA THR A 130 15.66 -2.92 -16.37
C THR A 130 16.85 -2.67 -17.28
N GLU A 131 16.58 -2.25 -18.52
CA GLU A 131 17.61 -1.85 -19.49
C GLU A 131 18.04 -0.38 -19.32
N PHE A 132 17.23 0.42 -18.63
CA PHE A 132 17.41 1.87 -18.48
C PHE A 132 18.12 2.29 -17.19
N ASN A 133 18.46 1.33 -16.34
CA ASN A 133 19.20 1.59 -15.11
C ASN A 133 20.12 0.43 -14.76
N ARG A 134 21.43 0.67 -14.76
CA ARG A 134 22.41 -0.35 -14.35
C ARG A 134 22.35 -0.70 -12.85
N TRP A 135 21.78 0.22 -12.04
CA TRP A 135 21.60 0.05 -10.60
C TRP A 135 20.31 -0.73 -10.30
N ASN A 136 20.40 -2.02 -10.48
CA ASN A 136 19.26 -2.92 -10.30
C ASN A 136 19.67 -4.25 -9.68
N SER A 137 18.70 -4.96 -9.15
CA SER A 137 18.87 -6.21 -8.40
C SER A 137 19.41 -7.39 -9.24
N VAL A 138 19.37 -7.29 -10.57
CA VAL A 138 19.93 -8.31 -11.47
C VAL A 138 21.44 -8.13 -11.65
N ASN A 139 21.86 -6.87 -11.77
CA ASN A 139 23.26 -6.54 -12.06
C ASN A 139 24.13 -6.52 -10.79
N MET A 140 23.55 -6.33 -9.62
CA MET A 140 24.28 -6.17 -8.37
C MET A 140 23.42 -6.47 -7.13
N GLY A 141 24.08 -6.58 -5.98
CA GLY A 141 23.40 -6.96 -4.73
C GLY A 141 22.98 -8.42 -4.76
N PRO A 142 21.68 -8.74 -4.84
CA PRO A 142 21.19 -10.11 -4.87
C PRO A 142 21.47 -10.86 -6.19
N GLU A 143 21.80 -10.13 -7.27
CA GLU A 143 22.01 -10.66 -8.63
C GLU A 143 20.81 -11.53 -9.12
N ARG A 144 19.57 -11.05 -8.82
CA ARG A 144 18.30 -11.73 -9.11
C ARG A 144 17.26 -10.74 -9.61
N ASP A 145 16.36 -11.21 -10.51
CA ASP A 145 15.14 -10.48 -10.84
C ASP A 145 14.07 -10.69 -9.75
N VAL A 146 14.21 -9.95 -8.65
CA VAL A 146 13.36 -10.08 -7.47
C VAL A 146 11.87 -9.93 -7.81
N LEU A 147 11.53 -8.94 -8.63
CA LEU A 147 10.14 -8.70 -9.04
C LEU A 147 9.62 -9.84 -9.94
N GLY A 148 10.43 -10.33 -10.88
CA GLY A 148 10.07 -11.41 -11.79
C GLY A 148 9.87 -12.75 -11.08
N GLU A 149 10.76 -13.08 -10.14
CA GLU A 149 10.61 -14.28 -9.32
C GLU A 149 9.37 -14.21 -8.43
N LEU A 150 9.15 -13.07 -7.76
CA LEU A 150 7.96 -12.88 -6.93
C LEU A 150 6.67 -12.91 -7.77
N LYS A 151 6.69 -12.32 -8.98
CA LYS A 151 5.57 -12.43 -9.93
C LYS A 151 5.16 -13.87 -10.17
N THR A 152 6.14 -14.69 -10.55
CA THR A 152 5.91 -16.11 -10.84
C THR A 152 5.32 -16.84 -9.63
N ALA A 153 5.89 -16.62 -8.46
CA ALA A 153 5.45 -17.28 -7.23
C ALA A 153 4.02 -16.88 -6.82
N VAL A 154 3.70 -15.58 -6.83
CA VAL A 154 2.36 -15.12 -6.41
C VAL A 154 1.28 -15.52 -7.40
N GLU A 155 1.56 -15.49 -8.71
CA GLU A 155 0.61 -15.93 -9.74
C GLU A 155 0.36 -17.44 -9.65
N ASN A 156 1.38 -18.26 -9.36
CA ASN A 156 1.23 -19.71 -9.17
C ASN A 156 0.28 -20.09 -8.02
N VAL A 157 0.16 -19.24 -7.00
CA VAL A 157 -0.78 -19.47 -5.90
C VAL A 157 -2.12 -18.73 -6.10
N GLY A 158 -2.34 -18.08 -7.26
CA GLY A 158 -3.58 -17.40 -7.62
C GLY A 158 -3.72 -16.00 -7.05
N LEU A 159 -2.62 -15.35 -6.64
CA LEU A 159 -2.60 -13.94 -6.25
C LEU A 159 -2.27 -13.05 -7.47
N ALA A 160 -2.77 -11.82 -7.48
CA ALA A 160 -2.42 -10.86 -8.51
C ALA A 160 -1.11 -10.13 -8.15
N LEU A 161 -0.18 -10.03 -9.12
CA LEU A 161 0.96 -9.12 -8.98
C LEU A 161 0.52 -7.68 -9.22
N CYS A 162 0.96 -6.79 -8.35
CA CYS A 162 0.94 -5.33 -8.49
C CYS A 162 2.37 -4.79 -8.33
N ALA A 163 2.59 -3.50 -8.57
CA ALA A 163 3.90 -2.90 -8.38
C ALA A 163 3.78 -1.46 -7.87
N SER A 164 4.73 -1.04 -7.06
CA SER A 164 4.82 0.34 -6.57
C SER A 164 6.08 1.01 -7.08
N ASN A 165 5.95 2.28 -7.45
CA ASN A 165 7.07 3.11 -7.89
C ASN A 165 7.10 4.42 -7.09
N HIS A 166 8.24 4.68 -6.45
CA HIS A 166 8.49 5.86 -5.60
C HIS A 166 9.56 6.79 -6.19
N ARG A 167 10.01 6.53 -7.44
CA ARG A 167 11.08 7.27 -8.10
C ARG A 167 10.84 8.78 -8.23
N ALA A 168 9.61 9.25 -8.17
CA ALA A 168 9.33 10.68 -8.30
C ALA A 168 10.12 11.57 -7.32
N GLU A 169 10.41 11.08 -6.11
CA GLU A 169 11.23 11.81 -5.12
C GLU A 169 12.73 11.73 -5.39
N HIS A 170 13.20 10.79 -6.16
CA HIS A 170 14.61 10.59 -6.45
C HIS A 170 15.28 11.82 -7.06
N TYR A 171 14.51 12.67 -7.73
CA TYR A 171 14.97 13.96 -8.26
C TYR A 171 15.74 14.81 -7.26
N PHE A 172 15.34 14.79 -5.99
CA PHE A 172 15.98 15.58 -4.93
C PHE A 172 16.37 14.76 -3.69
N PHE A 173 16.06 13.46 -3.65
CA PHE A 173 16.11 12.67 -2.42
C PHE A 173 17.48 12.70 -1.73
N MET A 174 18.55 12.62 -2.50
CA MET A 174 19.94 12.62 -2.01
C MET A 174 20.56 14.02 -1.87
N ASN A 175 19.78 15.11 -1.98
CA ASN A 175 20.29 16.47 -2.13
C ASN A 175 21.16 16.96 -0.96
N MET A 176 20.91 16.47 0.26
CA MET A 176 21.73 16.87 1.43
C MET A 176 23.18 16.38 1.31
N GLY A 177 23.44 15.33 0.56
CA GLY A 177 24.80 14.87 0.24
C GLY A 177 25.62 15.87 -0.56
N ARG A 178 24.98 16.81 -1.29
CA ARG A 178 25.66 17.89 -2.01
C ARG A 178 26.09 19.05 -1.12
N THR A 179 25.74 19.06 0.15
CA THR A 179 26.06 20.15 1.09
C THR A 179 27.42 19.98 1.76
N PHE A 180 28.10 18.87 1.54
CA PHE A 180 29.43 18.56 2.08
C PHE A 180 30.14 17.56 1.18
N ASP A 181 31.40 17.29 1.45
CA ASP A 181 32.22 16.30 0.71
C ASP A 181 31.70 14.88 0.98
N SER A 182 30.85 14.38 0.09
CA SER A 182 30.25 13.04 0.11
C SER A 182 30.31 12.39 -1.27
N ASP A 183 30.02 11.10 -1.33
CA ASP A 183 29.97 10.35 -2.58
C ASP A 183 28.83 10.78 -3.53
N VAL A 184 27.81 11.48 -3.03
CA VAL A 184 26.76 12.12 -3.88
C VAL A 184 27.35 13.20 -4.79
N CYS A 185 28.51 13.77 -4.43
CA CYS A 185 29.23 14.74 -5.25
C CYS A 185 30.15 14.10 -6.29
N ASP A 186 30.33 12.80 -6.27
CA ASP A 186 31.20 12.07 -7.19
C ASP A 186 30.47 11.77 -8.50
N GLU A 187 30.90 12.40 -9.59
CA GLU A 187 30.27 12.27 -10.91
C GLU A 187 30.22 10.83 -11.43
N ARG A 188 31.10 9.93 -10.97
CA ARG A 188 31.08 8.51 -11.33
C ARG A 188 29.82 7.78 -10.90
N TYR A 189 29.11 8.33 -9.92
CA TYR A 189 27.89 7.78 -9.34
C TYR A 189 26.66 8.68 -9.56
N ALA A 190 26.78 9.69 -10.45
CA ALA A 190 25.68 10.61 -10.74
C ALA A 190 24.44 9.90 -11.27
N ASP A 191 24.59 8.80 -11.98
CA ASP A 191 23.53 7.96 -12.50
C ASP A 191 22.80 7.15 -11.41
N PHE A 192 23.44 6.93 -10.25
CA PHE A 192 22.77 6.33 -9.07
C PHE A 192 22.08 7.37 -8.20
N TYR A 193 22.81 8.44 -7.83
CA TYR A 193 22.27 9.46 -6.93
C TYR A 193 21.29 10.42 -7.62
N GLY A 194 21.21 10.32 -8.95
CA GLY A 194 20.34 11.15 -9.76
C GLY A 194 20.71 12.63 -9.71
N PRO A 195 19.79 13.52 -10.07
CA PRO A 195 20.04 14.96 -10.03
C PRO A 195 20.39 15.46 -8.65
N ALA A 196 19.91 14.79 -7.58
CA ALA A 196 20.08 15.18 -6.17
C ALA A 196 19.91 16.70 -6.02
N TYR A 197 18.81 17.21 -6.60
CA TYR A 197 18.57 18.63 -6.77
C TYR A 197 18.62 19.35 -5.44
N TYR A 198 19.51 20.34 -5.34
CA TYR A 198 19.69 21.17 -4.17
C TYR A 198 19.56 22.65 -4.54
N CYS A 199 18.60 23.35 -3.94
CA CYS A 199 18.44 24.78 -4.10
C CYS A 199 18.98 25.52 -2.87
N ARG A 200 20.12 26.18 -3.04
CA ARG A 200 20.80 26.92 -1.95
C ARG A 200 19.95 28.10 -1.43
N GLU A 201 19.20 28.73 -2.29
CA GLU A 201 18.33 29.88 -1.93
C GLU A 201 17.17 29.45 -1.03
N LEU A 202 16.66 28.22 -1.21
CA LEU A 202 15.62 27.66 -0.34
C LEU A 202 16.16 27.13 1.00
N SER A 203 17.49 26.95 1.12
CA SER A 203 18.13 26.50 2.36
C SER A 203 18.40 27.63 3.37
N SER A 204 18.26 28.90 2.95
CA SER A 204 18.44 30.05 3.83
C SER A 204 17.30 30.27 4.82
N ASP A 205 16.12 29.71 4.57
CA ASP A 205 15.05 29.68 5.54
C ASP A 205 15.36 28.65 6.64
N LYS A 206 15.13 29.01 7.89
CA LYS A 206 15.40 28.26 9.12
C LYS A 206 14.87 26.82 9.16
N MET A 207 14.23 26.35 8.09
CA MET A 207 13.65 25.02 7.95
C MET A 207 14.54 24.01 7.18
N GLY A 208 15.69 24.40 6.66
CA GLY A 208 16.55 23.54 5.85
C GLY A 208 15.92 23.15 4.50
N VAL A 209 16.65 22.43 3.66
CA VAL A 209 16.07 21.85 2.43
C VAL A 209 15.23 20.66 2.84
N THR A 210 13.96 20.91 3.09
CA THR A 210 12.96 19.87 3.36
C THR A 210 12.39 19.35 2.05
N ALA A 211 11.81 18.16 2.10
CA ALA A 211 11.02 17.66 0.99
C ALA A 211 9.95 18.68 0.53
N SER A 212 9.39 19.49 1.45
CA SER A 212 8.42 20.51 1.11
C SER A 212 8.99 21.66 0.28
N ASN A 213 10.25 22.04 0.46
CA ASN A 213 10.88 23.10 -0.30
C ASN A 213 11.22 22.65 -1.73
N CYS A 214 11.52 21.37 -1.93
CA CYS A 214 11.76 20.80 -3.25
C CYS A 214 10.46 20.55 -4.04
N ARG A 215 9.30 20.58 -3.41
CA ARG A 215 7.99 20.38 -4.08
C ARG A 215 7.70 21.41 -5.17
N SER A 216 8.09 22.65 -4.97
CA SER A 216 7.84 23.73 -5.93
C SER A 216 8.81 23.72 -7.10
N VAL A 217 9.94 23.00 -6.97
CA VAL A 217 10.94 22.93 -8.02
C VAL A 217 10.55 21.81 -9.00
N PRO A 218 10.31 22.15 -10.27
CA PRO A 218 9.96 21.13 -11.26
C PRO A 218 11.17 20.25 -11.54
N PRO A 219 11.00 18.91 -11.67
CA PRO A 219 12.01 18.05 -12.27
C PRO A 219 12.37 18.49 -13.69
N THR A 220 13.59 18.19 -14.13
CA THR A 220 14.00 18.42 -15.52
C THR A 220 13.21 17.54 -16.47
N GLU A 221 13.14 17.97 -17.74
CA GLU A 221 12.46 17.20 -18.77
C GLU A 221 13.11 15.81 -18.98
N ASP A 222 14.44 15.73 -18.91
CA ASP A 222 15.17 14.47 -19.02
C ASP A 222 14.81 13.51 -17.88
N PHE A 223 14.74 13.99 -16.64
CA PHE A 223 14.30 13.18 -15.52
C PHE A 223 12.86 12.66 -15.69
N LEU A 224 11.97 13.50 -16.20
CA LEU A 224 10.57 13.13 -16.43
C LEU A 224 10.42 12.11 -17.58
N LYS A 225 11.24 12.20 -18.62
CA LYS A 225 11.31 11.20 -19.70
C LYS A 225 11.86 9.87 -19.20
N ASP A 226 12.98 9.88 -18.48
CA ASP A 226 13.55 8.68 -17.84
C ASP A 226 12.52 8.03 -16.90
N TRP A 227 11.84 8.81 -16.07
CA TRP A 227 10.77 8.31 -15.20
C TRP A 227 9.66 7.62 -16.00
N LEU A 228 9.19 8.23 -17.10
CA LEU A 228 8.14 7.67 -17.93
C LEU A 228 8.58 6.37 -18.61
N VAL A 229 9.77 6.35 -19.20
CA VAL A 229 10.31 5.18 -19.91
C VAL A 229 10.47 4.00 -18.93
N ARG A 230 11.06 4.22 -17.76
CA ARG A 230 11.28 3.15 -16.77
C ARG A 230 9.99 2.55 -16.24
N ILE A 231 8.99 3.37 -15.96
CA ILE A 231 7.70 2.84 -15.50
C ILE A 231 6.92 2.14 -16.60
N CYS A 232 7.02 2.59 -17.86
CA CYS A 232 6.43 1.90 -19.00
C CYS A 232 7.13 0.57 -19.28
N GLU A 233 8.46 0.52 -19.20
CA GLU A 233 9.22 -0.75 -19.28
C GLU A 233 8.77 -1.76 -18.21
N LEU A 234 8.63 -1.30 -16.97
CA LEU A 234 8.18 -2.15 -15.87
C LEU A 234 6.82 -2.79 -16.19
N ILE A 235 5.85 -2.01 -16.64
CA ILE A 235 4.52 -2.56 -16.96
C ILE A 235 4.54 -3.51 -18.14
N ASP A 236 5.36 -3.27 -19.15
CA ASP A 236 5.48 -4.16 -20.32
C ASP A 236 6.10 -5.51 -19.94
N LYS A 237 7.13 -5.51 -19.09
CA LYS A 237 7.84 -6.72 -18.67
C LYS A 237 7.03 -7.56 -17.68
N TYR A 238 6.39 -6.91 -16.71
CA TYR A 238 5.77 -7.64 -15.57
C TYR A 238 4.25 -7.63 -15.57
N LYS A 239 3.61 -6.77 -16.35
CA LYS A 239 2.14 -6.65 -16.49
C LYS A 239 1.42 -6.59 -15.14
N PRO A 240 1.83 -5.73 -14.20
CA PRO A 240 1.18 -5.62 -12.90
C PRO A 240 -0.29 -5.22 -13.08
N LYS A 241 -1.19 -5.71 -12.23
CA LYS A 241 -2.62 -5.35 -12.29
C LYS A 241 -2.94 -4.03 -11.60
N VAL A 242 -2.07 -3.55 -10.72
CA VAL A 242 -2.13 -2.21 -10.12
C VAL A 242 -0.74 -1.62 -10.15
N VAL A 243 -0.64 -0.35 -10.55
CA VAL A 243 0.57 0.45 -10.35
C VAL A 243 0.27 1.51 -9.29
N TYR A 244 1.04 1.49 -8.22
CA TYR A 244 0.94 2.46 -7.14
C TYR A 244 2.03 3.51 -7.26
N PHE A 245 1.64 4.79 -7.17
CA PHE A 245 2.55 5.91 -7.07
C PHE A 245 2.50 6.53 -5.69
N ASP A 246 3.68 6.73 -5.13
CA ASP A 246 3.85 7.43 -3.88
C ASP A 246 3.84 8.96 -4.06
N TRP A 247 4.22 9.70 -3.01
CA TRP A 247 4.22 11.16 -2.99
C TRP A 247 5.02 11.79 -4.15
N TRP A 248 4.89 13.08 -4.36
CA TRP A 248 5.61 13.97 -5.29
C TRP A 248 5.20 13.88 -6.75
N ILE A 249 4.61 12.83 -7.25
CA ILE A 249 4.00 12.82 -8.59
C ILE A 249 2.92 13.89 -8.77
N HIS A 250 2.42 14.48 -7.68
CA HIS A 250 1.48 15.60 -7.71
C HIS A 250 2.12 16.94 -8.13
N ASN A 251 3.47 17.04 -8.22
CA ASN A 251 4.12 18.20 -8.80
C ASN A 251 3.61 18.44 -10.23
N ARG A 252 3.34 19.71 -10.55
CA ARG A 252 2.72 20.07 -11.85
C ARG A 252 3.49 19.56 -13.06
N ALA A 253 4.83 19.50 -12.97
CA ALA A 253 5.68 19.00 -14.05
C ALA A 253 5.39 17.54 -14.42
N PHE A 254 4.95 16.71 -13.50
CA PHE A 254 4.56 15.33 -13.77
C PHE A 254 3.23 15.20 -14.52
N LYS A 255 2.33 16.19 -14.48
CA LYS A 255 0.97 16.07 -15.04
C LYS A 255 0.90 15.58 -16.49
N PRO A 256 1.69 16.11 -17.45
CA PRO A 256 1.70 15.59 -18.82
C PRO A 256 2.15 14.12 -18.87
N TYR A 257 3.18 13.77 -18.10
CA TYR A 257 3.76 12.42 -18.07
C TYR A 257 2.83 11.41 -17.38
N LEU A 258 2.13 11.81 -16.33
CA LEU A 258 1.10 10.99 -15.68
C LEU A 258 -0.06 10.65 -16.61
N LYS A 259 -0.49 11.63 -17.43
CA LYS A 259 -1.53 11.39 -18.46
C LYS A 259 -1.03 10.41 -19.51
N LYS A 260 0.19 10.59 -20.02
CA LYS A 260 0.81 9.67 -20.98
C LYS A 260 0.95 8.27 -20.39
N PHE A 261 1.46 8.15 -19.17
CA PHE A 261 1.56 6.87 -18.48
C PHE A 261 0.21 6.18 -18.33
N ALA A 262 -0.82 6.89 -17.86
CA ALA A 262 -2.15 6.30 -17.68
C ALA A 262 -2.76 5.84 -19.00
N ALA A 263 -2.66 6.66 -20.07
CA ALA A 263 -3.14 6.28 -21.39
C ALA A 263 -2.38 5.04 -21.91
N TYR A 264 -1.05 5.05 -21.81
CA TYR A 264 -0.23 3.92 -22.18
C TYR A 264 -0.62 2.65 -21.44
N TYR A 265 -0.70 2.71 -20.12
CA TYR A 265 -0.99 1.55 -19.28
C TYR A 265 -2.38 0.97 -19.53
N TYR A 266 -3.40 1.84 -19.66
CA TYR A 266 -4.77 1.40 -19.95
C TYR A 266 -4.90 0.81 -21.36
N ASN A 267 -4.18 1.36 -22.35
CA ASN A 267 -4.11 0.81 -23.69
C ASN A 267 -3.42 -0.55 -23.74
N ARG A 268 -2.27 -0.69 -23.04
CA ARG A 268 -1.58 -1.98 -22.90
C ARG A 268 -2.44 -3.02 -22.19
N ALA A 269 -3.18 -2.61 -21.16
CA ALA A 269 -4.12 -3.50 -20.48
C ALA A 269 -5.24 -3.99 -21.41
N ALA A 270 -5.76 -3.12 -22.26
CA ALA A 270 -6.75 -3.49 -23.28
C ALA A 270 -6.17 -4.50 -24.29
N GLU A 271 -4.91 -4.31 -24.74
CA GLU A 271 -4.22 -5.27 -25.61
C GLU A 271 -4.01 -6.63 -24.92
N TRP A 272 -3.71 -6.64 -23.60
CA TRP A 272 -3.52 -7.87 -22.84
C TRP A 272 -4.84 -8.56 -22.45
N GLY A 273 -5.99 -7.91 -22.68
CA GLY A 273 -7.30 -8.42 -22.24
C GLY A 273 -7.43 -8.49 -20.72
N THR A 274 -6.83 -7.55 -19.99
CA THR A 274 -6.87 -7.51 -18.52
C THR A 274 -7.36 -6.16 -18.02
N GLU A 275 -7.92 -6.16 -16.80
CA GLU A 275 -8.33 -4.94 -16.12
C GLU A 275 -7.27 -4.50 -15.11
N VAL A 276 -6.90 -3.23 -15.17
CA VAL A 276 -5.86 -2.62 -14.33
C VAL A 276 -6.36 -1.34 -13.67
N THR A 277 -5.64 -0.85 -12.65
CA THR A 277 -5.85 0.48 -12.09
C THR A 277 -4.53 1.10 -11.61
N ILE A 278 -4.58 2.39 -11.29
CA ILE A 278 -3.47 3.15 -10.73
C ILE A 278 -3.90 3.63 -9.33
N ASN A 279 -3.04 3.47 -8.32
CA ASN A 279 -3.22 4.12 -7.04
C ASN A 279 -2.41 5.42 -6.98
N TYR A 280 -2.99 6.47 -6.43
CA TYR A 280 -2.35 7.77 -6.38
C TYR A 280 -2.69 8.55 -5.11
N LYS A 281 -1.86 9.53 -4.78
CA LYS A 281 -2.03 10.43 -3.63
C LYS A 281 -2.34 11.86 -4.06
N LEU A 282 -3.00 12.59 -3.19
CA LEU A 282 -3.35 14.01 -3.37
C LEU A 282 -4.11 14.26 -4.69
N GLN A 283 -3.73 15.31 -5.41
CA GLN A 283 -4.34 15.71 -6.68
C GLN A 283 -3.46 15.29 -7.89
N ALA A 284 -2.72 14.14 -7.78
CA ALA A 284 -1.87 13.68 -8.88
C ALA A 284 -2.68 13.32 -10.13
N PHE A 285 -3.84 12.70 -9.95
CA PHE A 285 -4.78 12.34 -11.01
C PHE A 285 -6.10 13.09 -10.88
N ALA A 286 -6.84 13.17 -11.98
CA ALA A 286 -8.22 13.65 -11.94
C ALA A 286 -9.12 12.63 -11.22
N PRO A 287 -10.10 13.07 -10.41
CA PRO A 287 -11.06 12.16 -9.79
C PRO A 287 -11.76 11.28 -10.84
N GLY A 288 -11.81 9.97 -10.60
CA GLY A 288 -12.39 8.98 -11.52
C GLY A 288 -11.45 8.43 -12.59
N SER A 289 -10.24 9.02 -12.78
CA SER A 289 -9.27 8.47 -13.73
C SER A 289 -8.33 7.40 -13.13
N ALA A 290 -8.35 7.24 -11.82
CA ALA A 290 -7.54 6.29 -11.05
C ALA A 290 -8.11 6.15 -9.63
N THR A 291 -7.57 5.26 -8.81
CA THR A 291 -8.03 4.97 -7.45
C THR A 291 -7.23 5.77 -6.42
N PHE A 292 -7.90 6.57 -5.61
CA PHE A 292 -7.28 7.40 -4.59
C PHE A 292 -6.79 6.57 -3.40
N ASP A 293 -5.58 6.85 -2.91
CA ASP A 293 -4.97 6.22 -1.73
C ASP A 293 -4.83 7.20 -0.55
N VAL A 294 -5.22 6.74 0.63
CA VAL A 294 -5.09 7.47 1.91
C VAL A 294 -4.03 6.79 2.76
N GLU A 295 -2.82 7.35 2.78
CA GLU A 295 -1.71 6.72 3.51
C GLU A 295 -1.91 6.70 5.01
N ARG A 296 -1.76 5.50 5.62
CA ARG A 296 -1.86 5.29 7.07
C ARG A 296 -3.09 5.99 7.67
N GLY A 297 -4.21 5.92 6.98
CA GLY A 297 -5.38 6.70 7.33
C GLY A 297 -6.69 6.01 7.06
N ALA A 298 -7.76 6.79 7.11
CA ALA A 298 -9.12 6.31 6.86
C ALA A 298 -10.04 7.47 6.45
N LEU A 299 -11.26 7.13 6.03
CA LEU A 299 -12.35 8.07 5.82
C LEU A 299 -13.34 8.01 6.97
N THR A 300 -14.06 9.11 7.19
CA THR A 300 -15.07 9.22 8.27
C THR A 300 -16.35 8.48 7.93
N ASP A 301 -16.71 8.40 6.65
CA ASP A 301 -17.98 7.86 6.18
C ASP A 301 -17.81 7.03 4.91
N ILE A 302 -18.89 6.47 4.39
CA ILE A 302 -18.92 5.70 3.15
C ILE A 302 -18.51 6.60 1.99
N SER A 303 -17.48 6.18 1.26
CA SER A 303 -17.08 6.84 0.01
C SER A 303 -18.01 6.40 -1.14
N PRO A 304 -18.48 7.35 -1.98
CA PRO A 304 -19.28 7.00 -3.16
C PRO A 304 -18.45 6.30 -4.25
N VAL A 305 -17.12 6.39 -4.17
CA VAL A 305 -16.18 5.73 -5.09
C VAL A 305 -15.23 4.84 -4.32
N PRO A 306 -14.73 3.76 -4.93
CA PRO A 306 -13.70 2.92 -4.32
C PRO A 306 -12.44 3.74 -4.00
N TRP A 307 -11.82 3.42 -2.90
CA TRP A 307 -10.56 4.03 -2.44
C TRP A 307 -9.66 2.98 -1.80
N GLN A 308 -8.40 3.30 -1.65
CA GLN A 308 -7.43 2.45 -0.95
C GLN A 308 -6.89 3.15 0.28
N THR A 309 -6.48 2.40 1.27
CA THR A 309 -5.51 2.84 2.28
C THR A 309 -4.35 1.87 2.33
N CYS A 310 -3.15 2.43 2.38
CA CYS A 310 -1.96 1.64 2.71
C CYS A 310 -1.58 1.88 4.16
N THR A 311 -1.22 0.80 4.86
CA THR A 311 -0.77 0.82 6.25
C THR A 311 0.31 -0.24 6.47
N SER A 312 1.04 -0.22 7.59
CA SER A 312 2.09 -1.19 7.89
C SER A 312 1.81 -1.93 9.18
N ILE A 313 2.24 -3.20 9.26
CA ILE A 313 2.30 -3.94 10.52
C ILE A 313 3.27 -3.24 11.48
N ALA A 314 4.42 -2.79 10.97
CA ALA A 314 5.33 -1.96 11.75
C ALA A 314 4.77 -0.54 11.94
N LYS A 315 4.85 -0.01 13.17
CA LYS A 315 4.32 1.32 13.54
C LYS A 315 5.22 2.47 13.12
N ASN A 316 6.51 2.26 13.11
CA ASN A 316 7.55 3.30 13.03
C ASN A 316 8.33 3.32 11.72
N SER A 317 8.16 2.33 10.86
CA SER A 317 8.82 2.26 9.55
C SER A 317 7.95 1.52 8.53
N TRP A 318 8.19 1.74 7.24
CA TRP A 318 7.69 0.88 6.18
C TRP A 318 8.66 -0.29 5.93
N GLY A 319 9.97 -0.02 5.93
CA GLY A 319 11.01 -1.05 5.80
C GLY A 319 11.42 -1.66 7.13
N TYR A 320 12.27 -2.68 7.06
CA TYR A 320 12.86 -3.31 8.22
C TYR A 320 13.78 -2.37 8.99
N THR A 321 13.62 -2.34 10.31
CA THR A 321 14.59 -1.78 11.27
C THR A 321 14.71 -2.68 12.49
N GLU A 322 15.88 -2.67 13.15
CA GLU A 322 16.11 -3.47 14.35
C GLU A 322 15.15 -3.14 15.51
N ASN A 323 14.59 -1.93 15.51
CA ASN A 323 13.73 -1.41 16.57
C ASN A 323 12.26 -1.27 16.17
N ASN A 324 11.78 -2.04 15.19
CA ASN A 324 10.39 -2.02 14.78
C ASN A 324 9.46 -2.38 15.95
N LYS A 325 8.35 -1.62 16.03
CA LYS A 325 7.23 -1.91 16.93
C LYS A 325 6.04 -2.30 16.10
N PHE A 326 5.38 -3.38 16.44
CA PHE A 326 4.34 -3.97 15.60
C PHE A 326 2.92 -3.68 16.13
N LYS A 327 1.95 -3.64 15.23
CA LYS A 327 0.53 -3.69 15.53
C LYS A 327 0.13 -5.13 15.83
N SER A 328 -0.88 -5.34 16.67
CA SER A 328 -1.49 -6.65 16.83
C SER A 328 -2.42 -6.98 15.67
N ALA A 329 -2.70 -8.25 15.44
CA ALA A 329 -3.69 -8.68 14.47
C ALA A 329 -5.08 -8.09 14.75
N TYR A 330 -5.49 -7.99 16.02
CA TYR A 330 -6.72 -7.29 16.42
C TYR A 330 -6.79 -5.86 15.84
N HIS A 331 -5.70 -5.10 15.95
CA HIS A 331 -5.64 -3.73 15.44
C HIS A 331 -5.85 -3.72 13.89
N VAL A 332 -5.12 -4.57 13.18
CA VAL A 332 -5.19 -4.64 11.72
C VAL A 332 -6.55 -5.14 11.23
N ILE A 333 -7.14 -6.15 11.89
CA ILE A 333 -8.46 -6.67 11.56
C ILE A 333 -9.54 -5.58 11.78
N CYS A 334 -9.46 -4.84 12.88
CA CYS A 334 -10.38 -3.72 13.12
C CYS A 334 -10.26 -2.63 12.05
N ASP A 335 -9.04 -2.32 11.61
CA ASP A 335 -8.81 -1.37 10.52
C ASP A 335 -9.37 -1.91 9.19
N LEU A 336 -9.14 -3.19 8.87
CA LEU A 336 -9.69 -3.83 7.67
C LEU A 336 -11.22 -3.75 7.62
N ILE A 337 -11.89 -4.11 8.70
CA ILE A 337 -13.36 -4.06 8.80
C ILE A 337 -13.86 -2.62 8.62
N ASP A 338 -13.25 -1.64 9.29
CA ASP A 338 -13.64 -0.23 9.20
C ASP A 338 -13.47 0.33 7.77
N ILE A 339 -12.38 -0.02 7.10
CA ILE A 339 -12.07 0.38 5.72
C ILE A 339 -13.09 -0.20 4.75
N VAL A 340 -13.33 -1.52 4.84
CA VAL A 340 -14.24 -2.23 3.93
C VAL A 340 -15.67 -1.74 4.11
N SER A 341 -16.12 -1.47 5.35
CA SER A 341 -17.46 -0.91 5.63
C SER A 341 -17.67 0.47 5.01
N LYS A 342 -16.61 1.15 4.56
CA LYS A 342 -16.62 2.49 3.95
C LYS A 342 -16.23 2.50 2.46
N ASN A 343 -16.35 1.36 1.78
CA ASN A 343 -16.03 1.17 0.36
C ASN A 343 -14.51 1.17 0.05
N GLY A 344 -13.69 0.84 1.04
CA GLY A 344 -12.24 0.85 0.89
C GLY A 344 -11.63 -0.53 0.64
N VAL A 345 -10.37 -0.49 0.19
CA VAL A 345 -9.46 -1.64 0.04
C VAL A 345 -8.24 -1.39 0.91
N MET A 346 -7.78 -2.38 1.66
CA MET A 346 -6.59 -2.27 2.51
C MET A 346 -5.38 -2.90 1.86
N LEU A 347 -4.28 -2.16 1.83
CA LEU A 347 -2.94 -2.61 1.43
C LEU A 347 -2.04 -2.62 2.68
N LEU A 348 -1.72 -3.82 3.19
CA LEU A 348 -0.98 -4.02 4.44
C LEU A 348 0.49 -4.31 4.16
N ASN A 349 1.37 -3.49 4.68
CA ASN A 349 2.81 -3.59 4.44
C ASN A 349 3.53 -4.51 5.42
N VAL A 350 4.51 -5.22 4.88
CA VAL A 350 5.59 -5.92 5.57
C VAL A 350 6.95 -5.36 5.16
N GLY A 351 7.93 -5.42 6.08
CA GLY A 351 9.29 -4.95 5.85
C GLY A 351 10.32 -6.07 6.04
N PRO A 352 10.64 -6.86 5.00
CA PRO A 352 11.60 -7.95 5.11
C PRO A 352 13.01 -7.48 5.50
N LYS A 353 13.76 -8.34 6.18
CA LYS A 353 15.19 -8.18 6.48
C LYS A 353 16.02 -8.17 5.18
N PRO A 354 17.28 -7.66 5.21
CA PRO A 354 18.12 -7.61 4.00
C PRO A 354 18.42 -8.99 3.40
N ASP A 355 18.35 -10.04 4.19
CA ASP A 355 18.52 -11.43 3.74
C ASP A 355 17.26 -12.03 3.05
N GLY A 356 16.12 -11.31 3.08
CA GLY A 356 14.85 -11.77 2.52
C GLY A 356 13.93 -12.48 3.52
N THR A 357 14.28 -12.53 4.82
CA THR A 357 13.43 -13.12 5.85
C THR A 357 12.35 -12.11 6.28
N ILE A 358 11.09 -12.51 6.29
CA ILE A 358 10.00 -11.77 6.95
C ILE A 358 10.10 -12.07 8.45
N THR A 359 9.94 -11.05 9.30
CA THR A 359 10.10 -11.19 10.76
C THR A 359 9.05 -12.13 11.35
N ASP A 360 9.40 -12.79 12.46
CA ASP A 360 8.46 -13.69 13.14
C ASP A 360 7.22 -12.94 13.64
N GLU A 361 7.38 -11.69 14.07
CA GLU A 361 6.28 -10.83 14.50
C GLU A 361 5.31 -10.50 13.36
N GLU A 362 5.82 -10.14 12.18
CA GLU A 362 4.98 -9.89 11.00
C GLU A 362 4.29 -11.18 10.53
N THR A 363 5.03 -12.29 10.53
CA THR A 363 4.50 -13.63 10.18
C THR A 363 3.38 -14.04 11.13
N ALA A 364 3.54 -13.85 12.43
CA ALA A 364 2.50 -14.16 13.42
C ALA A 364 1.23 -13.32 13.19
N VAL A 365 1.38 -12.01 12.95
CA VAL A 365 0.25 -11.12 12.66
C VAL A 365 -0.47 -11.54 11.38
N LEU A 366 0.25 -11.88 10.31
CA LEU A 366 -0.34 -12.33 9.04
C LEU A 366 -1.11 -13.65 9.21
N ASN A 367 -0.55 -14.60 9.95
CA ASN A 367 -1.22 -15.89 10.22
C ASN A 367 -2.51 -15.69 11.02
N GLU A 368 -2.49 -14.87 12.08
CA GLU A 368 -3.68 -14.59 12.89
C GLU A 368 -4.77 -13.87 12.07
N ILE A 369 -4.40 -12.94 11.17
CA ILE A 369 -5.33 -12.32 10.23
C ILE A 369 -5.93 -13.39 9.30
N GLY A 370 -5.10 -14.27 8.76
CA GLY A 370 -5.52 -15.35 7.87
C GLY A 370 -6.52 -16.30 8.54
N ASP A 371 -6.24 -16.72 9.77
CA ASP A 371 -7.14 -17.60 10.53
C ASP A 371 -8.48 -16.92 10.81
N TRP A 372 -8.47 -15.64 11.15
CA TRP A 372 -9.70 -14.86 11.31
C TRP A 372 -10.47 -14.74 10.00
N LEU A 373 -9.81 -14.50 8.85
CA LEU A 373 -10.42 -14.36 7.54
C LEU A 373 -10.95 -15.69 6.98
N LYS A 374 -10.36 -16.83 7.30
CA LYS A 374 -10.92 -18.16 6.95
C LYS A 374 -12.34 -18.34 7.49
N THR A 375 -12.61 -17.78 8.66
CA THR A 375 -13.92 -17.85 9.32
C THR A 375 -14.83 -16.71 8.88
N ASN A 376 -14.32 -15.47 8.83
CA ASN A 376 -15.13 -14.26 8.73
C ASN A 376 -15.04 -13.58 7.33
N GLY A 377 -14.23 -14.10 6.43
CA GLY A 377 -13.96 -13.51 5.12
C GLY A 377 -15.19 -13.36 4.22
N GLU A 378 -16.22 -14.17 4.43
CA GLU A 378 -17.51 -14.02 3.74
C GLU A 378 -18.11 -12.61 3.93
N GLY A 379 -17.93 -12.02 5.12
CA GLY A 379 -18.38 -10.65 5.43
C GLY A 379 -17.41 -9.56 4.93
N ILE A 380 -16.24 -9.93 4.38
CA ILE A 380 -15.23 -8.99 3.90
C ILE A 380 -15.19 -8.97 2.36
N TYR A 381 -14.92 -10.13 1.72
CA TYR A 381 -14.70 -10.23 0.28
C TYR A 381 -15.99 -10.11 -0.50
N ASP A 382 -15.92 -9.47 -1.67
CA ASP A 382 -17.05 -9.27 -2.59
C ASP A 382 -18.23 -8.50 -1.95
N THR A 383 -18.00 -7.81 -0.83
CA THR A 383 -19.03 -7.02 -0.14
C THR A 383 -19.02 -5.57 -0.60
N VAL A 384 -20.15 -4.91 -0.41
CA VAL A 384 -20.30 -3.46 -0.55
C VAL A 384 -20.67 -2.85 0.81
N PRO A 385 -20.51 -1.54 1.01
CA PRO A 385 -21.05 -0.89 2.19
C PRO A 385 -22.56 -1.08 2.28
N TRP A 386 -23.06 -1.24 3.51
CA TRP A 386 -24.50 -1.22 3.71
C TRP A 386 -25.02 0.24 3.75
N LYS A 387 -26.30 0.46 4.09
CA LYS A 387 -26.95 1.79 4.19
C LYS A 387 -26.22 2.75 5.14
N THR A 388 -25.46 2.22 6.09
CA THR A 388 -24.53 2.94 6.97
C THR A 388 -23.31 2.06 7.23
N PHE A 389 -22.15 2.68 7.44
CA PHE A 389 -20.93 1.91 7.69
C PHE A 389 -20.89 1.22 9.05
N GLY A 390 -21.73 1.66 10.02
CA GLY A 390 -21.71 1.10 11.36
C GLY A 390 -22.44 1.92 12.39
N GLU A 391 -22.26 1.54 13.65
CA GLU A 391 -22.73 2.29 14.83
C GLU A 391 -21.75 2.21 15.97
N GLY A 392 -21.89 3.07 16.97
CA GLY A 392 -21.06 3.15 18.16
C GLY A 392 -20.43 4.52 18.34
N LYS A 393 -19.50 4.62 19.30
CA LYS A 393 -18.84 5.89 19.63
C LYS A 393 -17.53 6.09 18.89
N VAL A 394 -16.89 4.99 18.46
CA VAL A 394 -15.59 5.06 17.81
C VAL A 394 -15.78 5.31 16.33
N ASN A 395 -15.33 6.48 15.89
CA ASN A 395 -15.24 6.84 14.48
C ASN A 395 -13.82 7.28 14.13
N THR A 396 -13.42 7.03 12.90
CA THR A 396 -12.15 7.51 12.35
C THR A 396 -12.30 8.95 11.86
N LYS A 397 -11.21 9.71 11.91
CA LYS A 397 -11.13 11.04 11.29
C LYS A 397 -10.51 10.90 9.91
N ASP A 398 -11.02 11.68 8.95
CA ASP A 398 -10.43 11.74 7.61
C ASP A 398 -8.96 12.13 7.63
N GLY A 399 -8.20 11.54 6.70
CA GLY A 399 -6.84 11.93 6.38
C GLY A 399 -5.78 10.90 6.78
N SER A 400 -4.57 11.19 6.32
CA SER A 400 -3.39 10.32 6.41
C SER A 400 -2.72 10.36 7.80
N PHE A 401 -1.85 9.35 8.08
CA PHE A 401 -1.00 9.24 9.26
C PHE A 401 -1.73 9.23 10.62
N LYS A 402 -2.85 8.50 10.68
CA LYS A 402 -3.68 8.38 11.90
C LYS A 402 -3.83 6.93 12.40
N ASP A 403 -3.20 5.97 11.76
CA ASP A 403 -3.35 4.53 11.99
C ASP A 403 -2.56 4.00 13.21
N ASN A 404 -1.60 4.75 13.75
CA ASN A 404 -0.72 4.29 14.83
C ASN A 404 -1.39 4.28 16.21
N LYS A 405 -2.59 4.85 16.34
CA LYS A 405 -3.37 4.82 17.59
C LYS A 405 -4.38 3.69 17.53
N THR A 406 -4.19 2.68 18.37
CA THR A 406 -5.19 1.61 18.52
C THR A 406 -6.51 2.22 18.96
N LYS A 407 -7.54 2.01 18.15
CA LYS A 407 -8.90 2.43 18.49
C LYS A 407 -9.41 1.58 19.65
N LYS A 408 -9.89 2.24 20.69
CA LYS A 408 -10.47 1.55 21.85
C LYS A 408 -11.95 1.26 21.57
N TYR A 409 -12.21 0.25 20.74
CA TYR A 409 -13.56 -0.23 20.50
C TYR A 409 -14.18 -0.81 21.77
N THR A 410 -15.50 -0.69 21.86
CA THR A 410 -16.34 -1.26 22.92
C THR A 410 -17.28 -2.31 22.31
N GLU A 411 -17.95 -3.07 23.16
CA GLU A 411 -18.96 -4.05 22.77
C GLU A 411 -20.19 -3.45 22.02
N LYS A 412 -20.26 -2.10 22.01
CA LYS A 412 -21.32 -1.31 21.36
C LYS A 412 -20.90 -0.69 20.04
N ASP A 413 -19.69 -0.97 19.59
CA ASP A 413 -19.16 -0.47 18.31
C ASP A 413 -19.29 -1.57 17.27
N PHE A 414 -20.00 -1.27 16.18
CA PHE A 414 -20.28 -2.19 15.07
C PHE A 414 -19.87 -1.59 13.74
N ARG A 415 -19.59 -2.48 12.77
CA ARG A 415 -19.40 -2.13 11.35
C ARG A 415 -20.27 -3.04 10.49
N PHE A 416 -20.68 -2.55 9.34
CA PHE A 416 -21.64 -3.24 8.47
C PHE A 416 -21.13 -3.34 7.05
N THR A 417 -21.29 -4.52 6.46
CA THR A 417 -21.13 -4.74 5.02
C THR A 417 -22.36 -5.48 4.49
N TYR A 418 -22.49 -5.57 3.17
CA TYR A 418 -23.64 -6.19 2.53
C TYR A 418 -23.20 -7.03 1.32
N LYS A 419 -23.81 -8.19 1.16
CA LYS A 419 -23.65 -9.08 0.00
C LYS A 419 -24.85 -10.01 -0.13
N ASP A 420 -25.41 -10.13 -1.34
CA ASP A 420 -26.40 -11.15 -1.73
C ASP A 420 -27.58 -11.29 -0.74
N GLY A 421 -28.23 -10.19 -0.39
CA GLY A 421 -29.37 -10.19 0.53
C GLY A 421 -29.01 -10.32 2.03
N ALA A 422 -27.74 -10.45 2.36
CA ALA A 422 -27.28 -10.54 3.74
C ALA A 422 -26.51 -9.29 4.20
N VAL A 423 -26.81 -8.84 5.41
CA VAL A 423 -26.01 -7.84 6.14
C VAL A 423 -25.04 -8.57 7.06
N TYR A 424 -23.76 -8.25 6.93
CA TYR A 424 -22.73 -8.72 7.84
C TYR A 424 -22.47 -7.67 8.90
N VAL A 425 -22.66 -8.05 10.16
CA VAL A 425 -22.54 -7.19 11.33
C VAL A 425 -21.29 -7.60 12.10
N PHE A 426 -20.28 -6.75 12.08
CA PHE A 426 -19.06 -6.96 12.85
C PHE A 426 -19.17 -6.27 14.21
N GLN A 427 -19.19 -7.06 15.29
CA GLN A 427 -18.99 -6.55 16.65
C GLN A 427 -17.47 -6.34 16.85
N MET A 428 -17.04 -5.10 16.97
CA MET A 428 -15.62 -4.72 16.96
C MET A 428 -14.86 -5.17 18.21
N LYS A 429 -15.54 -5.39 19.31
CA LYS A 429 -15.04 -6.01 20.53
C LYS A 429 -16.10 -6.98 21.05
N PRO A 430 -15.77 -8.27 21.24
CA PRO A 430 -16.71 -9.25 21.76
C PRO A 430 -17.29 -8.87 23.12
N THR A 431 -18.54 -9.22 23.36
CA THR A 431 -19.18 -9.09 24.67
C THR A 431 -18.81 -10.27 25.58
N HIS A 432 -18.84 -10.04 26.89
CA HIS A 432 -18.55 -11.08 27.88
C HIS A 432 -19.82 -11.81 28.36
N ASP A 433 -21.01 -11.19 28.19
CA ASP A 433 -22.29 -11.74 28.65
C ASP A 433 -23.09 -12.46 27.55
N GLY A 434 -22.54 -12.48 26.32
CA GLY A 434 -23.20 -13.09 25.17
C GLY A 434 -24.43 -12.33 24.64
N VAL A 435 -24.67 -11.10 25.12
CA VAL A 435 -25.82 -10.28 24.72
C VAL A 435 -25.37 -9.11 23.84
N ILE A 436 -25.76 -9.13 22.56
CA ILE A 436 -25.40 -8.15 21.56
C ILE A 436 -26.61 -7.28 21.22
N ARG A 437 -26.47 -5.95 21.31
CA ARG A 437 -27.55 -4.97 21.06
C ARG A 437 -27.19 -4.04 19.91
N ILE A 438 -27.86 -4.18 18.76
CA ILE A 438 -27.66 -3.41 17.55
C ILE A 438 -28.79 -2.38 17.44
N LYS A 439 -28.47 -1.08 17.63
CA LYS A 439 -29.48 -0.01 17.74
C LYS A 439 -30.00 0.43 16.38
N ASN A 440 -29.17 0.65 15.41
CA ASN A 440 -29.57 1.18 14.11
C ASN A 440 -30.25 0.14 13.22
N PHE A 441 -30.21 -1.13 13.58
CA PHE A 441 -30.71 -2.20 12.73
C PHE A 441 -32.21 -2.04 12.44
N LYS A 442 -33.02 -1.66 13.45
CA LYS A 442 -34.48 -1.43 13.24
C LYS A 442 -34.74 -0.26 12.29
N LYS A 443 -34.00 0.86 12.41
CA LYS A 443 -34.13 2.02 11.51
C LYS A 443 -33.83 1.69 10.07
N ILE A 444 -32.92 0.75 9.86
CA ILE A 444 -32.33 0.47 8.56
C ILE A 444 -33.04 -0.64 7.84
N THR A 445 -33.65 -1.59 8.58
CA THR A 445 -34.44 -2.68 8.00
C THR A 445 -35.89 -2.32 7.82
N GLN A 446 -36.36 -1.20 8.38
CA GLN A 446 -37.73 -0.69 8.46
C GLN A 446 -38.85 -1.73 8.28
N ASP A 447 -38.98 -2.34 7.11
CA ASP A 447 -40.00 -3.34 6.76
C ASP A 447 -39.44 -4.70 6.36
N ALA A 448 -38.08 -4.87 6.36
CA ALA A 448 -37.48 -6.14 6.00
C ALA A 448 -37.61 -7.18 7.13
N ILE A 449 -37.98 -8.37 6.75
CA ILE A 449 -38.06 -9.52 7.66
C ILE A 449 -36.64 -10.07 7.84
N VAL A 450 -36.21 -10.30 9.07
CA VAL A 450 -35.01 -11.07 9.34
C VAL A 450 -35.32 -12.54 9.22
N TYR A 451 -34.83 -13.14 8.15
CA TYR A 451 -35.04 -14.56 7.88
C TYR A 451 -34.15 -15.44 8.76
N SER A 452 -32.88 -15.10 8.90
CA SER A 452 -31.96 -15.85 9.76
C SER A 452 -30.79 -14.99 10.29
N VAL A 453 -30.25 -15.41 11.42
CA VAL A 453 -29.03 -14.84 12.00
C VAL A 453 -28.09 -15.99 12.34
N LYS A 454 -26.82 -15.86 11.93
CA LYS A 454 -25.75 -16.81 12.24
C LYS A 454 -24.50 -16.07 12.68
N LEU A 455 -23.80 -16.57 13.68
CA LEU A 455 -22.42 -16.16 13.97
C LEU A 455 -21.50 -17.00 13.09
N LEU A 456 -20.68 -16.36 12.28
CA LEU A 456 -19.73 -17.09 11.42
C LEU A 456 -18.75 -17.89 12.27
N GLY A 457 -18.48 -19.15 11.85
CA GLY A 457 -17.64 -20.08 12.60
C GLY A 457 -18.26 -20.67 13.86
N ASN A 458 -19.55 -20.41 14.14
CA ASN A 458 -20.27 -21.01 15.28
C ASN A 458 -21.64 -21.54 14.81
N HIS A 459 -21.99 -22.74 15.27
CA HIS A 459 -23.24 -23.40 14.92
C HIS A 459 -24.29 -23.34 16.02
N SER A 460 -23.96 -22.74 17.18
CA SER A 460 -24.86 -22.64 18.30
C SER A 460 -26.05 -21.71 17.99
N PRO A 461 -27.26 -22.04 18.47
CA PRO A 461 -28.44 -21.21 18.27
C PRO A 461 -28.28 -19.81 18.84
N ILE A 462 -28.87 -18.83 18.18
CA ILE A 462 -28.94 -17.43 18.63
C ILE A 462 -30.41 -17.10 18.89
N ILE A 463 -30.69 -16.64 20.11
CA ILE A 463 -32.04 -16.13 20.44
C ILE A 463 -32.09 -14.68 19.95
N ILE A 464 -33.11 -14.40 19.14
CA ILE A 464 -33.33 -13.07 18.54
C ILE A 464 -34.55 -12.44 19.20
N SER A 465 -34.38 -11.24 19.74
CA SER A 465 -35.49 -10.41 20.18
C SER A 465 -35.40 -9.01 19.57
N ARG A 466 -36.57 -8.39 19.38
CA ARG A 466 -36.67 -7.03 18.82
C ARG A 466 -37.44 -6.15 19.79
N THR A 467 -36.86 -5.02 20.09
CA THR A 467 -37.49 -3.95 20.85
C THR A 467 -37.66 -2.72 19.96
N GLU A 468 -38.32 -1.68 20.46
CA GLU A 468 -38.39 -0.40 19.75
C GLU A 468 -37.02 0.26 19.57
N LYS A 469 -36.03 -0.05 20.43
CA LYS A 469 -34.73 0.62 20.48
C LYS A 469 -33.61 -0.16 19.80
N TYR A 470 -33.67 -1.50 19.75
CA TYR A 470 -32.57 -2.34 19.23
C TYR A 470 -33.07 -3.74 18.84
N MET A 471 -32.28 -4.40 18.00
CA MET A 471 -32.32 -5.85 17.87
C MET A 471 -31.29 -6.44 18.86
N GLU A 472 -31.76 -7.39 19.66
CA GLU A 472 -30.92 -8.12 20.62
C GLU A 472 -30.68 -9.54 20.11
N LEU A 473 -29.40 -9.93 20.14
CA LEU A 473 -28.94 -11.28 19.85
C LEU A 473 -28.34 -11.86 21.13
N LYS A 474 -28.86 -13.00 21.60
CA LYS A 474 -28.31 -13.70 22.76
C LYS A 474 -27.66 -15.01 22.27
N LEU A 475 -26.36 -15.09 22.46
CA LEU A 475 -25.57 -16.29 22.17
C LEU A 475 -25.80 -17.33 23.26
N MET A 476 -26.06 -18.57 22.85
CA MET A 476 -26.13 -19.71 23.78
C MET A 476 -24.74 -20.21 24.16
N GLU A 477 -23.75 -19.99 23.28
CA GLU A 477 -22.35 -20.29 23.52
C GLU A 477 -21.52 -19.03 23.17
N ILE A 478 -20.73 -18.56 24.13
CA ILE A 478 -19.92 -17.34 23.99
C ILE A 478 -18.54 -17.73 23.47
N PRO A 479 -18.14 -17.27 22.26
CA PRO A 479 -16.81 -17.53 21.72
C PRO A 479 -15.68 -16.99 22.61
N GLN A 480 -14.69 -17.82 22.87
CA GLN A 480 -13.49 -17.44 23.63
C GLN A 480 -12.47 -16.77 22.70
N THR A 481 -12.74 -15.52 22.32
CA THR A 481 -11.86 -14.74 21.45
C THR A 481 -11.85 -13.26 21.85
N THR A 482 -10.76 -12.60 21.54
CA THR A 482 -10.62 -11.14 21.65
C THR A 482 -10.80 -10.43 20.28
N LEU A 483 -10.85 -11.20 19.20
CA LEU A 483 -11.00 -10.68 17.83
C LEU A 483 -12.47 -10.36 17.51
N PRO A 484 -12.75 -9.44 16.58
CA PRO A 484 -14.11 -9.08 16.17
C PRO A 484 -14.94 -10.29 15.73
N LEU A 485 -16.23 -10.31 16.12
CA LEU A 485 -17.20 -11.31 15.74
C LEU A 485 -17.97 -10.84 14.51
N CYS A 486 -18.31 -11.74 13.60
CA CYS A 486 -19.09 -11.45 12.41
C CYS A 486 -20.44 -12.21 12.42
N PHE A 487 -21.54 -11.49 12.42
CA PHE A 487 -22.88 -12.05 12.30
C PHE A 487 -23.41 -11.87 10.87
N LYS A 488 -23.84 -12.96 10.24
CA LYS A 488 -24.55 -12.93 8.96
C LYS A 488 -26.04 -12.84 9.26
N ILE A 489 -26.70 -11.80 8.78
CA ILE A 489 -28.13 -11.55 8.95
C ILE A 489 -28.76 -11.51 7.57
N VAL A 490 -29.56 -12.53 7.25
CA VAL A 490 -30.30 -12.63 5.98
C VAL A 490 -31.59 -11.87 6.11
N LEU A 491 -31.86 -10.99 5.14
CA LEU A 491 -33.08 -10.18 5.03
C LEU A 491 -33.96 -10.69 3.89
N GLU A 492 -35.28 -10.64 4.09
CA GLU A 492 -36.33 -10.95 3.09
C GLU A 492 -37.10 -9.68 2.71
#